data_bbf1d963ae6fcdaf863875e99a6baffa
#
_entry.id   bbf1d963ae6fcdaf863875e99a6baffa
#
_cell.length_a   1.000
_cell.length_b   1.000
_cell.length_c   1.000
_cell.angle_alpha   90.00
_cell.angle_beta   90.00
_cell.angle_gamma   90.00
#
_symmetry.space_group_name_H-M   'P 1'
#
loop_
_entity.id
_entity.type
_entity.pdbx_description
1 polymer ?
#
loop_
_entity_poly.entity_id
_entity_poly.type
_entity_poly.pdbx_seq_one_letter_code
_entity_poly.pdbx_strand_id
1 'polypeptide(L)'
;HRARFRREGRRRKAVRGPDGSWRDVLVYARLAIDQVYGPDGFSGVMNTVLPTHLIIGHVLFRDEAGRILLVETTYKDDWELPGGVVEPNEPPRVGAEREVLEELGIHVRLNQPLVVDWMPPYLGWDDAVEFIFDGGVLDQATVARMQLPETEIRAFRWVFEDEMDAHIYSLSARRLHRLLAGPTTIYTEDGRELD
;
A
#
# COMPACT_ATOMS: atom_id res chain seq x y z
N HIS A 1 27.91 0.31 10.90
CA HIS A 1 28.24 0.38 9.45
C HIS A 1 29.75 0.23 9.18
N ARG A 2 30.67 0.73 10.06
CA ARG A 2 32.13 0.65 9.82
C ARG A 2 32.64 -0.80 9.68
N ALA A 3 32.02 -1.79 10.37
CA ALA A 3 32.41 -3.19 10.35
C ALA A 3 31.84 -4.00 9.17
N ARG A 4 31.01 -3.37 8.31
CA ARG A 4 30.42 -3.98 7.13
C ARG A 4 29.56 -5.24 7.38
N PHE A 5 28.94 -5.32 8.56
CA PHE A 5 27.94 -6.34 8.86
C PHE A 5 26.58 -5.90 8.31
N ARG A 6 25.82 -6.84 7.77
CA ARG A 6 24.44 -6.68 7.36
C ARG A 6 23.51 -7.03 8.53
N ARG A 7 22.44 -6.25 8.74
CA ARG A 7 21.42 -6.60 9.72
C ARG A 7 20.52 -7.69 9.14
N GLU A 8 20.39 -8.81 9.81
CA GLU A 8 19.56 -9.94 9.37
C GLU A 8 18.22 -10.02 10.11
N GLY A 9 18.07 -9.29 11.19
CA GLY A 9 16.82 -9.31 11.91
C GLY A 9 16.86 -8.70 13.31
N ARG A 10 15.70 -8.80 13.97
CA ARG A 10 15.47 -8.35 15.35
C ARG A 10 14.78 -9.46 16.13
N ARG A 11 15.37 -9.89 17.23
CA ARG A 11 14.76 -10.80 18.21
C ARG A 11 14.12 -9.96 19.30
N ARG A 12 12.79 -9.93 19.35
CA ARG A 12 12.05 -9.15 20.35
C ARG A 12 12.16 -9.76 21.72
N LYS A 13 12.32 -8.93 22.77
CA LYS A 13 12.39 -9.34 24.19
C LYS A 13 13.35 -10.51 24.42
N ALA A 14 14.53 -10.48 23.81
CA ALA A 14 15.45 -11.63 23.78
C ALA A 14 16.39 -11.67 24.98
N VAL A 15 16.64 -10.54 25.65
CA VAL A 15 17.54 -10.47 26.82
C VAL A 15 16.93 -9.58 27.90
N ARG A 16 17.30 -9.86 29.18
CA ARG A 16 16.96 -8.95 30.27
C ARG A 16 18.09 -7.94 30.48
N GLY A 17 17.69 -6.67 30.56
CA GLY A 17 18.58 -5.59 30.97
C GLY A 17 18.92 -5.65 32.48
N PRO A 18 19.94 -4.88 32.93
CA PRO A 18 20.29 -4.77 34.35
C PRO A 18 19.14 -4.24 35.23
N ASP A 19 18.24 -3.47 34.64
CA ASP A 19 17.03 -2.91 35.25
C ASP A 19 15.85 -3.90 35.29
N GLY A 20 16.05 -5.15 34.84
CA GLY A 20 15.01 -6.18 34.74
C GLY A 20 14.09 -6.04 33.53
N SER A 21 14.20 -4.97 32.73
CA SER A 21 13.43 -4.79 31.50
C SER A 21 13.84 -5.78 30.42
N TRP A 22 12.87 -6.17 29.57
CA TRP A 22 13.16 -6.96 28.39
C TRP A 22 13.65 -6.07 27.25
N ARG A 23 14.75 -6.47 26.62
CA ARG A 23 15.34 -5.76 25.48
C ARG A 23 15.40 -6.64 24.25
N ASP A 24 15.29 -5.97 23.11
CA ASP A 24 15.46 -6.60 21.82
C ASP A 24 16.94 -6.76 21.49
N VAL A 25 17.24 -7.77 20.69
CA VAL A 25 18.58 -8.02 20.15
C VAL A 25 18.54 -7.88 18.64
N LEU A 26 19.41 -7.03 18.10
CA LEU A 26 19.63 -6.95 16.66
C LEU A 26 20.67 -7.98 16.25
N VAL A 27 20.34 -8.77 15.23
CA VAL A 27 21.20 -9.80 14.66
C VAL A 27 21.92 -9.23 13.44
N TYR A 28 23.23 -9.37 13.42
CA TYR A 28 24.08 -8.95 12.30
C TYR A 28 25.00 -10.08 11.89
N ALA A 29 25.17 -10.28 10.59
CA ALA A 29 26.13 -11.21 10.04
C ALA A 29 26.98 -10.60 8.93
N ARG A 30 28.08 -11.23 8.64
CA ARG A 30 28.91 -11.00 7.45
C ARG A 30 29.43 -12.33 6.96
N LEU A 31 29.02 -12.72 5.77
CA LEU A 31 29.45 -13.95 5.13
C LEU A 31 30.78 -13.72 4.39
N ALA A 32 31.53 -14.81 4.15
CA ALA A 32 32.78 -14.74 3.41
C ALA A 32 32.61 -14.26 1.95
N ILE A 33 31.40 -14.47 1.39
CA ILE A 33 31.04 -14.06 0.02
C ILE A 33 30.51 -12.63 -0.06
N ASP A 34 30.27 -11.96 1.09
CA ASP A 34 29.75 -10.59 1.09
C ASP A 34 30.80 -9.64 0.51
N GLN A 35 30.40 -8.88 -0.49
CA GLN A 35 31.16 -7.71 -0.90
C GLN A 35 31.16 -6.67 0.22
N VAL A 36 32.35 -6.25 0.67
CA VAL A 36 32.52 -5.32 1.77
C VAL A 36 33.10 -3.98 1.36
N TYR A 37 33.60 -3.87 0.13
CA TYR A 37 34.20 -2.66 -0.44
C TYR A 37 33.46 -2.24 -1.72
N GLY A 38 33.71 -1.01 -2.15
CA GLY A 38 33.07 -0.45 -3.33
C GLY A 38 31.57 -0.14 -3.15
N PRO A 39 30.90 0.27 -4.23
CA PRO A 39 29.47 0.62 -4.20
C PRO A 39 28.57 -0.50 -3.67
N ASP A 40 28.77 -1.72 -4.17
CA ASP A 40 27.93 -2.89 -3.79
C ASP A 40 28.10 -3.27 -2.32
N GLY A 41 29.31 -3.15 -1.77
CA GLY A 41 29.57 -3.37 -0.35
C GLY A 41 28.90 -2.32 0.54
N PHE A 42 28.83 -1.08 0.06
CA PHE A 42 28.12 0.00 0.76
C PHE A 42 26.60 -0.22 0.71
N SER A 43 26.02 -0.36 -0.47
CA SER A 43 24.57 -0.56 -0.64
C SER A 43 24.07 -1.83 0.04
N GLY A 44 24.84 -2.93 -0.02
CA GLY A 44 24.50 -4.18 0.64
C GLY A 44 24.37 -4.04 2.17
N VAL A 45 25.14 -3.14 2.80
CA VAL A 45 24.99 -2.81 4.22
C VAL A 45 23.82 -1.85 4.45
N MET A 46 23.75 -0.79 3.64
CA MET A 46 22.73 0.26 3.82
C MET A 46 21.31 -0.26 3.64
N ASN A 47 21.07 -1.11 2.64
CA ASN A 47 19.75 -1.71 2.40
C ASN A 47 19.23 -2.55 3.59
N THR A 48 20.10 -2.99 4.51
CA THR A 48 19.67 -3.73 5.68
C THR A 48 19.38 -2.84 6.91
N VAL A 49 19.69 -1.56 6.86
CA VAL A 49 19.58 -0.65 8.02
C VAL A 49 18.79 0.62 7.74
N LEU A 50 18.62 0.98 6.46
CA LEU A 50 17.73 2.08 6.09
C LEU A 50 16.27 1.73 6.40
N PRO A 51 15.45 2.72 6.76
CA PRO A 51 14.02 2.50 6.91
C PRO A 51 13.41 2.06 5.58
N THR A 52 12.42 1.19 5.66
CA THR A 52 11.59 0.76 4.53
C THR A 52 10.16 1.11 4.85
N HIS A 53 9.40 1.50 3.86
CA HIS A 53 7.98 1.84 3.96
C HIS A 53 7.19 0.88 3.11
N LEU A 54 5.93 0.61 3.48
CA LEU A 54 5.01 -0.10 2.61
C LEU A 54 4.67 0.79 1.42
N ILE A 55 4.52 0.18 0.26
CA ILE A 55 3.99 0.84 -0.93
C ILE A 55 2.66 0.18 -1.25
N ILE A 56 1.63 1.00 -1.47
CA ILE A 56 0.27 0.55 -1.77
C ILE A 56 -0.15 1.18 -3.10
N GLY A 57 -0.80 0.40 -3.94
CA GLY A 57 -1.35 0.86 -5.22
C GLY A 57 -2.84 0.56 -5.29
N HIS A 58 -3.68 1.57 -5.27
CA HIS A 58 -5.13 1.46 -5.45
C HIS A 58 -5.61 2.08 -6.75
N VAL A 59 -6.78 1.66 -7.20
CA VAL A 59 -7.38 2.16 -8.45
C VAL A 59 -8.80 2.66 -8.20
N LEU A 60 -9.03 3.90 -8.58
CA LEU A 60 -10.34 4.54 -8.52
C LEU A 60 -11.09 4.29 -9.83
N PHE A 61 -12.06 3.38 -9.80
CA PHE A 61 -13.01 3.19 -10.89
C PHE A 61 -14.32 3.93 -10.62
N ARG A 62 -14.95 4.38 -11.68
CA ARG A 62 -16.30 4.95 -11.67
C ARG A 62 -17.21 4.14 -12.59
N ASP A 63 -18.50 4.20 -12.33
CA ASP A 63 -19.51 3.80 -13.31
C ASP A 63 -20.03 5.03 -14.12
N GLU A 64 -20.95 4.78 -15.04
CA GLU A 64 -21.57 5.83 -15.86
C GLU A 64 -22.39 6.86 -15.05
N ALA A 65 -22.79 6.50 -13.83
CA ALA A 65 -23.48 7.39 -12.89
C ALA A 65 -22.53 8.17 -11.98
N GLY A 66 -21.20 7.96 -12.11
CA GLY A 66 -20.16 8.60 -11.29
C GLY A 66 -19.97 7.96 -9.92
N ARG A 67 -20.59 6.81 -9.65
CA ARG A 67 -20.37 6.06 -8.41
C ARG A 67 -19.00 5.40 -8.42
N ILE A 68 -18.41 5.23 -7.25
CA ILE A 68 -17.09 4.63 -7.04
C ILE A 68 -17.24 3.14 -6.78
N LEU A 69 -16.36 2.33 -7.37
CA LEU A 69 -16.25 0.92 -7.08
C LEU A 69 -15.48 0.71 -5.77
N LEU A 70 -16.11 0.03 -4.83
CA LEU A 70 -15.48 -0.48 -3.62
C LEU A 70 -15.56 -2.01 -3.61
N VAL A 71 -14.55 -2.64 -3.03
CA VAL A 71 -14.48 -4.10 -2.82
C VAL A 71 -14.55 -4.44 -1.33
N GLU A 72 -15.22 -5.54 -1.01
CA GLU A 72 -15.26 -6.14 0.32
C GLU A 72 -14.27 -7.28 0.35
N THR A 73 -13.19 -7.12 1.11
CA THR A 73 -12.19 -8.17 1.27
C THR A 73 -12.63 -9.22 2.31
N THR A 74 -12.01 -10.40 2.29
CA THR A 74 -12.34 -11.48 3.23
C THR A 74 -11.73 -11.30 4.61
N TYR A 75 -10.75 -10.41 4.76
CA TYR A 75 -9.88 -10.25 5.94
C TYR A 75 -10.07 -8.91 6.69
N LYS A 76 -10.92 -8.00 6.17
CA LYS A 76 -11.29 -6.72 6.79
C LYS A 76 -12.81 -6.59 6.87
N ASP A 77 -13.27 -5.75 7.77
CA ASP A 77 -14.71 -5.42 7.91
C ASP A 77 -15.11 -4.20 7.08
N ASP A 78 -14.16 -3.37 6.68
CA ASP A 78 -14.38 -2.20 5.85
C ASP A 78 -14.14 -2.49 4.37
N TRP A 79 -14.76 -1.67 3.54
CA TRP A 79 -14.58 -1.70 2.10
C TRP A 79 -13.44 -0.80 1.69
N GLU A 80 -12.80 -1.10 0.57
CA GLU A 80 -11.68 -0.31 0.06
C GLU A 80 -11.71 -0.20 -1.48
N LEU A 81 -10.88 0.66 -2.05
CA LEU A 81 -10.64 0.65 -3.48
C LEU A 81 -9.96 -0.66 -3.89
N PRO A 82 -10.19 -1.17 -5.12
CA PRO A 82 -9.40 -2.27 -5.66
C PRO A 82 -7.91 -1.94 -5.66
N GLY A 83 -7.09 -2.91 -5.27
CA GLY A 83 -5.64 -2.75 -5.18
C GLY A 83 -5.06 -3.32 -3.89
N GLY A 84 -3.77 -3.11 -3.67
CA GLY A 84 -3.09 -3.68 -2.52
C GLY A 84 -1.63 -3.32 -2.41
N VAL A 85 -0.90 -4.16 -1.67
CA VAL A 85 0.53 -3.96 -1.41
C VAL A 85 1.35 -4.29 -2.66
N VAL A 86 2.22 -3.35 -3.02
CA VAL A 86 3.16 -3.52 -4.13
C VAL A 86 4.29 -4.47 -3.74
N GLU A 87 4.60 -5.43 -4.60
CA GLU A 87 5.63 -6.42 -4.36
C GLU A 87 7.05 -5.84 -4.47
N PRO A 88 8.07 -6.49 -3.86
CA PRO A 88 9.46 -6.07 -4.01
C PRO A 88 9.90 -6.05 -5.48
N ASN A 89 10.55 -4.96 -5.89
CA ASN A 89 11.03 -4.69 -7.26
C ASN A 89 9.91 -4.47 -8.29
N GLU A 90 8.69 -4.28 -7.86
CA GLU A 90 7.55 -3.94 -8.70
C GLU A 90 7.29 -2.43 -8.67
N PRO A 91 7.08 -1.75 -9.82
CA PRO A 91 6.63 -0.36 -9.80
C PRO A 91 5.18 -0.25 -9.29
N PRO A 92 4.82 0.79 -8.50
CA PRO A 92 3.47 0.92 -7.91
C PRO A 92 2.32 0.83 -8.92
N ARG A 93 2.50 1.38 -10.13
CA ARG A 93 1.51 1.27 -11.20
C ARG A 93 1.29 -0.18 -11.65
N VAL A 94 2.37 -0.94 -11.78
CA VAL A 94 2.31 -2.35 -12.19
C VAL A 94 1.67 -3.19 -11.10
N GLY A 95 2.00 -2.92 -9.83
CA GLY A 95 1.37 -3.56 -8.68
C GLY A 95 -0.15 -3.32 -8.67
N ALA A 96 -0.59 -2.08 -8.86
CA ALA A 96 -2.01 -1.76 -8.94
C ALA A 96 -2.71 -2.45 -10.13
N GLU A 97 -2.06 -2.55 -11.31
CA GLU A 97 -2.60 -3.29 -12.47
C GLU A 97 -2.71 -4.80 -12.18
N ARG A 98 -1.74 -5.39 -11.47
CA ARG A 98 -1.75 -6.79 -11.04
C ARG A 98 -2.87 -7.07 -10.05
N GLU A 99 -2.98 -6.25 -8.99
CA GLU A 99 -4.04 -6.39 -7.97
C GLU A 99 -5.45 -6.31 -8.59
N VAL A 100 -5.68 -5.36 -9.50
CA VAL A 100 -6.97 -5.26 -10.23
C VAL A 100 -7.25 -6.53 -11.03
N LEU A 101 -6.24 -7.13 -11.65
CA LEU A 101 -6.42 -8.38 -12.37
C LEU A 101 -6.72 -9.55 -11.41
N GLU A 102 -6.04 -9.61 -10.28
CA GLU A 102 -6.22 -10.64 -9.25
C GLU A 102 -7.58 -10.51 -8.57
N GLU A 103 -8.00 -9.31 -8.20
CA GLU A 103 -9.23 -9.06 -7.45
C GLU A 103 -10.50 -9.00 -8.32
N LEU A 104 -10.39 -8.46 -9.55
CA LEU A 104 -11.56 -8.21 -10.41
C LEU A 104 -11.56 -9.03 -11.71
N GLY A 105 -10.46 -9.70 -12.04
CA GLY A 105 -10.33 -10.46 -13.28
C GLY A 105 -10.28 -9.62 -14.55
N ILE A 106 -9.99 -8.32 -14.45
CA ILE A 106 -9.95 -7.40 -15.59
C ILE A 106 -8.54 -6.82 -15.79
N HIS A 107 -8.15 -6.68 -17.05
CA HIS A 107 -6.92 -5.97 -17.41
C HIS A 107 -7.17 -4.48 -17.54
N VAL A 108 -6.34 -3.70 -16.89
CA VAL A 108 -6.33 -2.24 -16.99
C VAL A 108 -4.94 -1.74 -17.39
N ARG A 109 -4.88 -0.54 -17.93
CA ARG A 109 -3.63 0.17 -18.19
C ARG A 109 -3.70 1.53 -17.53
N LEU A 110 -2.93 1.67 -16.47
CA LEU A 110 -2.90 2.87 -15.66
C LEU A 110 -1.85 3.86 -16.19
N ASN A 111 -2.06 5.14 -15.91
CA ASN A 111 -1.14 6.22 -16.23
C ASN A 111 -0.46 6.76 -14.96
N GLN A 112 -0.33 8.08 -14.85
CA GLN A 112 0.17 8.71 -13.64
C GLN A 112 -0.87 8.63 -12.50
N PRO A 113 -0.45 8.61 -11.24
CA PRO A 113 -1.37 8.59 -10.12
C PRO A 113 -2.14 9.91 -10.02
N LEU A 114 -3.37 9.83 -9.53
CA LEU A 114 -4.19 10.98 -9.16
C LEU A 114 -3.67 11.62 -7.87
N VAL A 115 -3.26 10.77 -6.93
CA VAL A 115 -2.75 11.20 -5.62
C VAL A 115 -1.64 10.26 -5.16
N VAL A 116 -0.67 10.81 -4.44
CA VAL A 116 0.32 10.10 -3.64
C VAL A 116 0.15 10.56 -2.21
N ASP A 117 -0.23 9.66 -1.32
CA ASP A 117 -0.49 9.97 0.08
C ASP A 117 0.50 9.26 1.00
N TRP A 118 1.15 10.01 1.91
CA TRP A 118 1.88 9.39 3.00
C TRP A 118 0.93 9.06 4.14
N MET A 119 0.90 7.78 4.51
CA MET A 119 0.04 7.26 5.56
C MET A 119 0.85 7.01 6.84
N PRO A 120 0.47 7.61 7.97
CA PRO A 120 1.09 7.30 9.25
C PRO A 120 0.80 5.84 9.67
N PRO A 121 1.59 5.29 10.61
CA PRO A 121 1.32 3.96 11.17
C PRO A 121 -0.11 3.87 11.73
N TYR A 122 -0.82 2.80 11.40
CA TYR A 122 -2.21 2.61 11.79
C TYR A 122 -2.57 1.14 12.02
N LEU A 123 -3.33 0.84 13.06
CA LEU A 123 -3.81 -0.50 13.44
C LEU A 123 -2.72 -1.60 13.45
N GLY A 124 -1.49 -1.23 13.77
CA GLY A 124 -0.34 -2.15 13.84
C GLY A 124 0.42 -2.32 12.53
N TRP A 125 -0.03 -1.68 11.45
CA TRP A 125 0.74 -1.52 10.21
C TRP A 125 1.77 -0.42 10.38
N ASP A 126 2.94 -0.60 9.75
CA ASP A 126 3.92 0.47 9.61
C ASP A 126 3.40 1.56 8.67
N ASP A 127 4.11 2.69 8.59
CA ASP A 127 3.78 3.76 7.65
C ASP A 127 3.92 3.30 6.19
N ALA A 128 3.12 3.92 5.33
CA ALA A 128 3.03 3.56 3.93
C ALA A 128 3.01 4.79 3.01
N VAL A 129 3.32 4.57 1.75
CA VAL A 129 3.04 5.52 0.66
C VAL A 129 2.02 4.87 -0.27
N GLU A 130 0.84 5.48 -0.37
CA GLU A 130 -0.25 5.02 -1.21
C GLU A 130 -0.29 5.82 -2.51
N PHE A 131 -0.43 5.09 -3.61
CA PHE A 131 -0.65 5.63 -4.95
C PHE A 131 -2.07 5.29 -5.38
N ILE A 132 -2.91 6.29 -5.63
CA ILE A 132 -4.25 6.08 -6.19
C ILE A 132 -4.23 6.47 -7.66
N PHE A 133 -4.55 5.51 -8.53
CA PHE A 133 -4.57 5.68 -9.97
C PHE A 133 -6.00 5.85 -10.49
N ASP A 134 -6.16 6.54 -11.63
CA ASP A 134 -7.43 6.61 -12.34
C ASP A 134 -7.65 5.36 -13.20
N GLY A 135 -8.62 4.56 -12.82
CA GLY A 135 -9.09 3.40 -13.58
C GLY A 135 -10.12 3.75 -14.65
N GLY A 136 -10.60 5.01 -14.66
CA GLY A 136 -11.63 5.47 -15.59
C GLY A 136 -13.03 4.96 -15.27
N VAL A 137 -13.86 4.94 -16.29
CA VAL A 137 -15.25 4.47 -16.20
C VAL A 137 -15.35 3.04 -16.70
N LEU A 138 -15.88 2.15 -15.86
CA LEU A 138 -16.18 0.76 -16.25
C LEU A 138 -17.58 0.69 -16.87
N ASP A 139 -17.64 0.23 -18.10
CA ASP A 139 -18.91 -0.06 -18.76
C ASP A 139 -19.55 -1.36 -18.23
N GLN A 140 -20.87 -1.50 -18.44
CA GLN A 140 -21.61 -2.68 -17.99
C GLN A 140 -21.07 -3.99 -18.56
N ALA A 141 -20.51 -3.98 -19.78
CA ALA A 141 -19.96 -5.17 -20.41
C ALA A 141 -18.66 -5.62 -19.71
N THR A 142 -17.84 -4.67 -19.25
CA THR A 142 -16.66 -4.96 -18.45
C THR A 142 -17.02 -5.46 -17.06
N VAL A 143 -17.97 -4.80 -16.39
CA VAL A 143 -18.46 -5.23 -15.08
C VAL A 143 -19.04 -6.65 -15.13
N ALA A 144 -19.78 -7.00 -16.19
CA ALA A 144 -20.34 -8.34 -16.38
C ALA A 144 -19.27 -9.44 -16.58
N ARG A 145 -18.04 -9.07 -16.92
CA ARG A 145 -16.91 -10.00 -17.08
C ARG A 145 -16.03 -10.11 -15.85
N MET A 146 -16.26 -9.28 -14.84
CA MET A 146 -15.49 -9.33 -13.59
C MET A 146 -15.62 -10.70 -12.95
N GLN A 147 -14.49 -11.21 -12.43
CA GLN A 147 -14.41 -12.49 -11.74
C GLN A 147 -13.73 -12.23 -10.39
N LEU A 148 -14.52 -12.36 -9.34
CA LEU A 148 -14.04 -12.16 -7.98
C LEU A 148 -13.51 -13.47 -7.40
N PRO A 149 -12.26 -13.56 -6.95
CA PRO A 149 -11.76 -14.73 -6.25
C PRO A 149 -12.39 -14.79 -4.85
N GLU A 150 -13.19 -15.80 -4.56
CA GLU A 150 -13.91 -15.97 -3.28
C GLU A 150 -12.96 -16.02 -2.07
N THR A 151 -11.67 -16.29 -2.29
CA THR A 151 -10.65 -16.31 -1.24
C THR A 151 -10.23 -14.92 -0.76
N GLU A 152 -10.41 -13.89 -1.60
CA GLU A 152 -9.93 -12.54 -1.36
C GLU A 152 -11.04 -11.50 -1.32
N ILE A 153 -11.96 -11.57 -2.31
CA ILE A 153 -13.02 -10.58 -2.48
C ILE A 153 -14.39 -11.26 -2.30
N ARG A 154 -15.16 -10.82 -1.31
CA ARG A 154 -16.54 -11.31 -1.08
C ARG A 154 -17.54 -10.68 -2.03
N ALA A 155 -17.41 -9.39 -2.28
CA ALA A 155 -18.34 -8.62 -3.09
C ALA A 155 -17.71 -7.32 -3.58
N PHE A 156 -18.34 -6.67 -4.55
CA PHE A 156 -18.09 -5.28 -4.88
C PHE A 156 -19.38 -4.47 -4.80
N ARG A 157 -19.24 -3.16 -4.64
CA ARG A 157 -20.36 -2.22 -4.56
C ARG A 157 -20.02 -0.92 -5.29
N TRP A 158 -21.02 -0.35 -5.94
CA TRP A 158 -21.00 1.00 -6.46
C TRP A 158 -21.58 1.96 -5.42
N VAL A 159 -20.81 2.96 -4.99
CA VAL A 159 -21.13 3.86 -3.89
C VAL A 159 -21.04 5.30 -4.35
N PHE A 160 -22.03 6.12 -4.04
CA PHE A 160 -21.93 7.57 -4.22
C PHE A 160 -21.00 8.18 -3.15
N GLU A 161 -20.44 9.35 -3.45
CA GLU A 161 -19.53 10.05 -2.55
C GLU A 161 -20.10 10.27 -1.15
N ASP A 162 -21.38 10.65 -1.07
CA ASP A 162 -22.11 10.91 0.18
C ASP A 162 -22.42 9.64 0.98
N GLU A 163 -22.28 8.47 0.39
CA GLU A 163 -22.47 7.16 1.05
C GLU A 163 -21.16 6.53 1.53
N MET A 164 -19.99 7.02 1.07
CA MET A 164 -18.70 6.38 1.32
C MET A 164 -18.39 6.20 2.80
N ASP A 165 -18.64 7.20 3.64
CA ASP A 165 -18.31 7.18 5.06
C ASP A 165 -19.00 6.06 5.84
N ALA A 166 -20.08 5.49 5.30
CA ALA A 166 -20.78 4.35 5.88
C ALA A 166 -20.09 3.00 5.60
N HIS A 167 -19.12 2.97 4.67
CA HIS A 167 -18.54 1.72 4.16
C HIS A 167 -17.03 1.62 4.35
N ILE A 168 -16.32 2.73 4.40
CA ILE A 168 -14.86 2.79 4.47
C ILE A 168 -14.37 3.48 5.73
N TYR A 169 -13.15 3.14 6.16
CA TYR A 169 -12.55 3.82 7.30
C TYR A 169 -12.35 5.31 7.04
N SER A 170 -12.46 6.10 8.11
CA SER A 170 -12.35 7.57 8.06
C SER A 170 -11.05 8.08 7.42
N LEU A 171 -9.95 7.34 7.51
CA LEU A 171 -8.70 7.67 6.84
C LEU A 171 -8.81 7.57 5.33
N SER A 172 -9.36 6.46 4.82
CA SER A 172 -9.58 6.22 3.39
C SER A 172 -10.67 7.16 2.86
N ALA A 173 -11.76 7.37 3.62
CA ALA A 173 -12.81 8.32 3.28
C ALA A 173 -12.26 9.73 3.07
N ARG A 174 -11.46 10.24 4.01
CA ARG A 174 -10.86 11.58 3.91
C ARG A 174 -10.02 11.75 2.65
N ARG A 175 -9.20 10.75 2.28
CA ARG A 175 -8.41 10.74 1.06
C ARG A 175 -9.28 10.80 -0.19
N LEU A 176 -10.31 9.96 -0.24
CA LEU A 176 -11.23 9.91 -1.37
C LEU A 176 -12.06 11.18 -1.50
N HIS A 177 -12.60 11.74 -0.41
CA HIS A 177 -13.29 13.04 -0.44
C HIS A 177 -12.36 14.14 -0.97
N ARG A 178 -11.11 14.15 -0.52
CA ARG A 178 -10.14 15.13 -1.02
C ARG A 178 -9.84 14.95 -2.50
N LEU A 179 -9.70 13.72 -2.96
CA LEU A 179 -9.48 13.38 -4.37
C LEU A 179 -10.67 13.79 -5.25
N LEU A 180 -11.90 13.63 -4.75
CA LEU A 180 -13.13 13.91 -5.50
C LEU A 180 -13.50 15.41 -5.52
N ALA A 181 -13.03 16.18 -4.55
CA ALA A 181 -13.32 17.61 -4.44
C ALA A 181 -12.73 18.48 -5.56
N GLY A 182 -11.91 17.94 -6.46
CA GLY A 182 -11.40 18.63 -7.64
C GLY A 182 -9.90 18.57 -7.86
N PRO A 183 -9.34 19.39 -8.79
CA PRO A 183 -7.96 19.32 -9.18
C PRO A 183 -7.05 19.49 -7.97
N THR A 184 -6.32 18.45 -7.71
CA THR A 184 -5.65 18.26 -6.44
C THR A 184 -4.16 18.45 -6.56
N THR A 185 -3.58 18.83 -5.47
CA THR A 185 -2.20 18.51 -5.15
C THR A 185 -2.03 17.00 -5.33
N ILE A 186 -1.05 16.61 -6.12
CA ILE A 186 -0.72 15.19 -6.33
C ILE A 186 -0.25 14.54 -5.02
N TYR A 187 0.22 15.31 -4.04
CA TYR A 187 0.76 14.82 -2.77
C TYR A 187 -0.08 15.27 -1.58
N THR A 188 -0.37 14.32 -0.68
CA THR A 188 -1.06 14.54 0.59
C THR A 188 -0.34 13.81 1.74
N GLU A 189 -0.62 14.21 2.97
CA GLU A 189 -0.20 13.51 4.18
C GLU A 189 -1.43 13.17 5.05
N ASP A 190 -1.69 11.89 5.25
CA ASP A 190 -2.88 11.41 5.97
C ASP A 190 -4.18 11.97 5.36
N GLY A 191 -4.25 12.04 4.03
CA GLY A 191 -5.36 12.59 3.26
C GLY A 191 -5.57 14.10 3.40
N ARG A 192 -4.54 14.84 3.83
CA ARG A 192 -4.57 16.31 3.99
C ARG A 192 -3.59 16.97 3.04
N GLU A 193 -3.95 18.15 2.54
CA GLU A 193 -3.00 19.01 1.82
C GLU A 193 -1.95 19.57 2.77
N LEU A 194 -0.82 19.92 2.20
CA LEU A 194 0.19 20.68 2.93
C LEU A 194 -0.27 22.13 3.10
N ASP A 195 0.02 22.70 4.29
CA ASP A 195 -0.20 24.12 4.61
C ASP A 195 0.68 25.07 3.77
#